data_cf73b27bdac639cbdeb06933f27ab418
#
_entry.id   cf73b27bdac639cbdeb06933f27ab418
#
_cell.length_a   1.000
_cell.length_b   1.000
_cell.length_c   1.000
_cell.angle_alpha   90.00
_cell.angle_beta   90.00
_cell.angle_gamma   90.00
#
_symmetry.space_group_name_H-M   'P 1'
#
loop_
_entity.id
_entity.type
_entity.pdbx_description
1 polymer ?
#
loop_
_entity_poly.entity_id
_entity_poly.type
_entity_poly.pdbx_seq_one_letter_code
_entity_poly.pdbx_strand_id
1 'polypeptide(L)'
;MNQATIQDVAVRAGVSKTTVSHVINATRFVEEETRQRVLQAIQELQYRPSAAARSLTTGRTGTVGIVVSDTSNPFFGELLLGVEEVLRPQNYALIICNTNETLEYEAHYLNLLLNQRVDGIITAATSQPWIELSKAEVQQTPIVFVDRTFDNPDSYYVGVDNKAGAYQGTQHLIFCGYKKIGILAGLDRLSTMRERLDGYCQALQDAGLPVNKEWIIPSQLSVDGGRQAMRTLFSQLDTPEAVFINNNLLTLGALLEMRELGLECTKDIGIVSFDDHPWAAVSCPPLTVVRQPTRKLGQAAAEMILALINDRPVAERRVILDCEIVKRQSCRSIKSTQELIK
;
A
#
# COMPACT_ATOMS: atom_id res chain seq x y z
N MET A 1 18.82 38.94 0.68
CA MET A 1 19.91 38.60 -0.25
C MET A 1 19.28 38.01 -1.51
N ASN A 2 19.56 38.60 -2.68
CA ASN A 2 19.04 38.04 -3.94
C ASN A 2 19.73 36.67 -4.19
N GLN A 3 18.93 35.67 -4.44
CA GLN A 3 19.41 34.34 -4.76
C GLN A 3 20.08 34.38 -6.16
N ALA A 4 21.29 33.82 -6.29
CA ALA A 4 21.99 33.78 -7.56
C ALA A 4 21.14 33.08 -8.63
N THR A 5 21.17 33.62 -9.85
CA THR A 5 20.42 33.10 -11.00
C THR A 5 21.35 32.38 -12.00
N ILE A 6 20.77 31.60 -12.91
CA ILE A 6 21.54 30.97 -14.00
C ILE A 6 22.28 32.01 -14.86
N GLN A 7 21.76 33.26 -14.94
CA GLN A 7 22.44 34.36 -15.62
C GLN A 7 23.72 34.75 -14.90
N ASP A 8 23.72 34.82 -13.58
CA ASP A 8 24.89 35.17 -12.80
C ASP A 8 25.99 34.13 -12.95
N VAL A 9 25.60 32.84 -12.95
CA VAL A 9 26.54 31.74 -13.25
C VAL A 9 27.13 31.85 -14.66
N ALA A 10 26.30 32.16 -15.65
CA ALA A 10 26.74 32.32 -17.04
C ALA A 10 27.76 33.46 -17.19
N VAL A 11 27.47 34.62 -16.58
CA VAL A 11 28.38 35.76 -16.54
C VAL A 11 29.69 35.42 -15.82
N ARG A 12 29.62 34.77 -14.65
CA ARG A 12 30.78 34.41 -13.83
C ARG A 12 31.68 33.38 -14.52
N ALA A 13 31.08 32.41 -15.25
CA ALA A 13 31.82 31.37 -15.98
C ALA A 13 32.26 31.82 -17.38
N GLY A 14 31.84 33.00 -17.88
CA GLY A 14 32.13 33.49 -19.22
C GLY A 14 31.50 32.65 -20.34
N VAL A 15 30.28 32.16 -20.14
CA VAL A 15 29.57 31.31 -21.12
C VAL A 15 28.10 31.72 -21.27
N SER A 16 27.40 31.10 -22.22
CA SER A 16 25.96 31.32 -22.39
C SER A 16 25.14 30.60 -21.32
N LYS A 17 23.89 31.09 -21.04
CA LYS A 17 22.93 30.37 -20.20
C LYS A 17 22.69 28.97 -20.70
N THR A 18 22.65 28.77 -22.00
CA THR A 18 22.44 27.47 -22.64
C THR A 18 23.59 26.51 -22.29
N THR A 19 24.84 27.01 -22.31
CA THR A 19 26.02 26.23 -21.90
C THR A 19 25.94 25.82 -20.42
N VAL A 20 25.56 26.75 -19.54
CA VAL A 20 25.34 26.44 -18.11
C VAL A 20 24.27 25.36 -17.95
N SER A 21 23.15 25.49 -18.67
CA SER A 21 22.08 24.50 -18.66
C SER A 21 22.54 23.12 -19.15
N HIS A 22 23.37 23.06 -20.20
CA HIS A 22 23.92 21.80 -20.68
C HIS A 22 24.88 21.15 -19.69
N VAL A 23 25.69 21.93 -18.96
CA VAL A 23 26.57 21.42 -17.91
C VAL A 23 25.77 20.86 -16.73
N ILE A 24 24.74 21.61 -16.26
CA ILE A 24 23.91 21.19 -15.12
C ILE A 24 23.10 19.93 -15.43
N ASN A 25 22.50 19.84 -16.62
CA ASN A 25 21.58 18.78 -17.00
C ASN A 25 22.25 17.62 -17.79
N ALA A 26 23.55 17.73 -18.07
CA ALA A 26 24.32 16.77 -18.89
C ALA A 26 23.67 16.43 -20.25
N THR A 27 22.98 17.40 -20.88
CA THR A 27 22.16 17.21 -22.09
C THR A 27 22.97 17.22 -23.38
N ARG A 28 24.17 17.80 -23.36
CA ARG A 28 25.11 17.83 -24.50
C ARG A 28 26.55 17.77 -23.99
N PHE A 29 27.43 17.33 -24.85
CA PHE A 29 28.87 17.40 -24.59
C PHE A 29 29.31 18.87 -24.44
N VAL A 30 30.06 19.15 -23.38
CA VAL A 30 30.71 20.42 -23.11
C VAL A 30 32.19 20.11 -22.78
N GLU A 31 33.10 20.85 -23.37
CA GLU A 31 34.52 20.68 -23.12
C GLU A 31 34.85 20.77 -21.63
N GLU A 32 35.75 19.91 -21.16
CA GLU A 32 36.04 19.73 -19.73
C GLU A 32 36.48 21.03 -19.05
N GLU A 33 37.28 21.85 -19.71
CA GLU A 33 37.71 23.16 -19.21
C GLU A 33 36.47 24.09 -18.96
N THR A 34 35.57 24.13 -19.93
CA THR A 34 34.36 24.94 -19.83
C THR A 34 33.44 24.40 -18.74
N ARG A 35 33.33 23.08 -18.63
CA ARG A 35 32.54 22.42 -17.56
C ARG A 35 33.09 22.77 -16.18
N GLN A 36 34.37 22.74 -15.97
CA GLN A 36 35.00 23.08 -14.69
C GLN A 36 34.78 24.53 -14.31
N ARG A 37 34.87 25.48 -15.26
CA ARG A 37 34.58 26.90 -15.03
C ARG A 37 33.12 27.11 -14.59
N VAL A 38 32.17 26.38 -15.21
CA VAL A 38 30.75 26.47 -14.83
C VAL A 38 30.51 25.89 -13.44
N LEU A 39 31.08 24.71 -13.12
CA LEU A 39 30.95 24.08 -11.79
C LEU A 39 31.56 24.95 -10.70
N GLN A 40 32.72 25.57 -10.96
CA GLN A 40 33.33 26.51 -10.02
C GLN A 40 32.44 27.74 -9.78
N ALA A 41 31.88 28.33 -10.84
CA ALA A 41 30.96 29.47 -10.72
C ALA A 41 29.68 29.11 -9.92
N ILE A 42 29.13 27.91 -10.12
CA ILE A 42 27.99 27.40 -9.34
C ILE A 42 28.35 27.33 -7.85
N GLN A 43 29.54 26.80 -7.51
CA GLN A 43 29.99 26.67 -6.13
C GLN A 43 30.26 28.04 -5.50
N GLU A 44 30.95 28.95 -6.17
CA GLU A 44 31.26 30.31 -5.67
C GLU A 44 30.00 31.13 -5.41
N LEU A 45 29.02 31.03 -6.31
CA LEU A 45 27.74 31.76 -6.21
C LEU A 45 26.69 31.00 -5.33
N GLN A 46 27.04 29.82 -4.84
CA GLN A 46 26.08 28.94 -4.15
C GLN A 46 24.77 28.78 -4.94
N TYR A 47 24.89 28.77 -6.26
CA TYR A 47 23.73 28.67 -7.14
C TYR A 47 23.08 27.30 -6.99
N ARG A 48 21.78 27.30 -6.72
CA ARG A 48 20.93 26.09 -6.75
C ARG A 48 19.98 26.18 -7.94
N PRO A 49 20.02 25.21 -8.87
CA PRO A 49 19.05 25.16 -9.96
C PRO A 49 17.63 25.20 -9.43
N SER A 50 16.82 26.14 -9.91
CA SER A 50 15.42 26.23 -9.52
C SER A 50 14.65 25.04 -10.10
N ALA A 51 13.98 24.25 -9.24
CA ALA A 51 13.08 23.19 -9.68
C ALA A 51 11.95 23.74 -10.58
N ALA A 52 11.41 24.92 -10.23
CA ALA A 52 10.40 25.60 -11.04
C ALA A 52 10.91 26.00 -12.44
N ALA A 53 12.16 26.47 -12.56
CA ALA A 53 12.75 26.80 -13.87
C ALA A 53 12.99 25.53 -14.70
N ARG A 54 13.35 24.43 -14.06
CA ARG A 54 13.51 23.13 -14.72
C ARG A 54 12.17 22.61 -15.22
N SER A 55 11.13 22.64 -14.39
CA SER A 55 9.79 22.17 -14.77
C SER A 55 9.19 22.98 -15.93
N LEU A 56 9.44 24.29 -16.00
CA LEU A 56 9.04 25.13 -17.13
C LEU A 56 9.72 24.73 -18.44
N THR A 57 10.97 24.23 -18.36
CA THR A 57 11.72 23.87 -19.58
C THR A 57 11.47 22.43 -20.02
N THR A 58 11.29 21.50 -19.07
CA THR A 58 11.09 20.07 -19.36
C THR A 58 9.65 19.65 -19.40
N GLY A 59 8.72 20.50 -18.91
CA GLY A 59 7.31 20.14 -18.68
C GLY A 59 7.10 19.16 -17.52
N ARG A 60 8.16 18.84 -16.75
CA ARG A 60 8.13 17.84 -15.68
C ARG A 60 8.70 18.38 -14.37
N THR A 61 8.10 17.99 -13.27
CA THR A 61 8.53 18.38 -11.93
C THR A 61 9.54 17.41 -11.31
N GLY A 62 9.62 16.16 -11.81
CA GLY A 62 10.40 15.07 -11.23
C GLY A 62 9.81 14.63 -9.88
N THR A 63 8.50 14.72 -9.72
CA THR A 63 7.82 14.40 -8.47
C THR A 63 6.62 13.50 -8.74
N VAL A 64 6.46 12.45 -7.94
CA VAL A 64 5.29 11.59 -7.90
C VAL A 64 4.59 11.76 -6.55
N GLY A 65 3.28 11.98 -6.57
CA GLY A 65 2.46 11.98 -5.36
C GLY A 65 2.05 10.56 -5.00
N ILE A 66 2.04 10.25 -3.70
CA ILE A 66 1.42 9.02 -3.21
C ILE A 66 0.44 9.33 -2.08
N VAL A 67 -0.80 8.85 -2.25
CA VAL A 67 -1.89 9.05 -1.30
C VAL A 67 -2.21 7.71 -0.67
N VAL A 68 -1.95 7.57 0.64
CA VAL A 68 -2.18 6.36 1.41
C VAL A 68 -3.14 6.62 2.55
N SER A 69 -3.79 5.58 3.06
CA SER A 69 -4.80 5.75 4.10
C SER A 69 -4.23 5.94 5.50
N ASP A 70 -3.15 5.24 5.84
CA ASP A 70 -2.56 5.30 7.18
C ASP A 70 -1.05 5.03 7.13
N THR A 71 -0.25 6.09 7.25
CA THR A 71 1.22 5.99 7.27
C THR A 71 1.77 5.32 8.54
N SER A 72 0.97 5.15 9.58
CA SER A 72 1.35 4.41 10.78
C SER A 72 1.24 2.89 10.60
N ASN A 73 0.47 2.44 9.59
CA ASN A 73 0.36 1.03 9.25
C ASN A 73 1.62 0.57 8.50
N PRO A 74 2.40 -0.39 9.04
CA PRO A 74 3.62 -0.90 8.42
C PRO A 74 3.44 -1.42 6.99
N PHE A 75 2.24 -1.84 6.60
CA PHE A 75 1.91 -2.23 5.22
C PHE A 75 2.25 -1.11 4.24
N PHE A 76 1.82 0.12 4.51
CA PHE A 76 2.14 1.25 3.64
C PHE A 76 3.61 1.63 3.69
N GLY A 77 4.29 1.43 4.82
CA GLY A 77 5.75 1.62 4.91
C GLY A 77 6.52 0.71 3.95
N GLU A 78 6.20 -0.57 3.90
CA GLU A 78 6.81 -1.52 2.95
C GLU A 78 6.46 -1.22 1.48
N LEU A 79 5.21 -0.82 1.22
CA LEU A 79 4.76 -0.41 -0.11
C LEU A 79 5.55 0.82 -0.59
N LEU A 80 5.71 1.83 0.27
CA LEU A 80 6.49 3.04 -0.02
C LEU A 80 7.95 2.72 -0.34
N LEU A 81 8.58 1.80 0.40
CA LEU A 81 9.94 1.34 0.08
C LEU A 81 10.01 0.72 -1.32
N GLY A 82 9.04 -0.09 -1.70
CA GLY A 82 8.95 -0.65 -3.06
C GLY A 82 8.81 0.43 -4.13
N VAL A 83 7.99 1.44 -3.88
CA VAL A 83 7.82 2.61 -4.78
C VAL A 83 9.14 3.39 -4.91
N GLU A 84 9.80 3.68 -3.79
CA GLU A 84 11.05 4.45 -3.78
C GLU A 84 12.19 3.74 -4.52
N GLU A 85 12.30 2.43 -4.41
CA GLU A 85 13.33 1.63 -5.11
C GLU A 85 13.29 1.80 -6.63
N VAL A 86 12.11 2.00 -7.19
CA VAL A 86 11.91 2.18 -8.63
C VAL A 86 12.05 3.66 -9.02
N LEU A 87 11.52 4.58 -8.23
CA LEU A 87 11.48 6.01 -8.56
C LEU A 87 12.81 6.71 -8.33
N ARG A 88 13.53 6.40 -7.24
CA ARG A 88 14.79 7.05 -6.87
C ARG A 88 15.88 6.95 -7.95
N PRO A 89 16.16 5.79 -8.59
CA PRO A 89 17.13 5.71 -9.70
C PRO A 89 16.74 6.55 -10.92
N GLN A 90 15.47 6.89 -11.06
CA GLN A 90 14.94 7.74 -12.13
C GLN A 90 14.90 9.22 -11.74
N ASN A 91 15.50 9.59 -10.58
CA ASN A 91 15.53 10.95 -10.02
C ASN A 91 14.14 11.54 -9.74
N TYR A 92 13.14 10.71 -9.41
CA TYR A 92 11.85 11.16 -8.91
C TYR A 92 11.85 11.28 -7.38
N ALA A 93 11.29 12.40 -6.90
CA ALA A 93 10.96 12.57 -5.48
C ALA A 93 9.52 12.11 -5.21
N LEU A 94 9.26 11.65 -3.96
CA LEU A 94 7.91 11.30 -3.49
C LEU A 94 7.34 12.40 -2.60
N ILE A 95 6.07 12.73 -2.81
CA ILE A 95 5.23 13.46 -1.85
C ILE A 95 4.23 12.49 -1.28
N ILE A 96 4.31 12.25 0.03
CA ILE A 96 3.44 11.30 0.73
C ILE A 96 2.31 12.07 1.41
N CYS A 97 1.07 11.67 1.13
CA CYS A 97 -0.15 12.23 1.71
C CYS A 97 -0.89 11.13 2.47
N ASN A 98 -1.34 11.44 3.69
CA ASN A 98 -2.04 10.51 4.58
C ASN A 98 -3.51 10.92 4.73
N THR A 99 -4.45 10.09 4.26
CA THR A 99 -5.89 10.41 4.30
C THR A 99 -6.56 10.07 5.61
N ASN A 100 -5.94 9.23 6.42
CA ASN A 100 -6.53 8.71 7.65
C ASN A 100 -7.94 8.12 7.43
N GLU A 101 -8.13 7.38 6.33
CA GLU A 101 -9.41 6.79 5.88
C GLU A 101 -10.54 7.82 5.68
N THR A 102 -10.20 9.10 5.45
CA THR A 102 -11.17 10.19 5.33
C THR A 102 -11.26 10.67 3.88
N LEU A 103 -12.47 10.63 3.30
CA LEU A 103 -12.75 11.08 1.93
C LEU A 103 -12.38 12.53 1.68
N GLU A 104 -12.66 13.37 2.65
CA GLU A 104 -12.38 14.80 2.57
C GLU A 104 -10.88 15.06 2.44
N TYR A 105 -10.03 14.31 3.17
CA TYR A 105 -8.58 14.40 3.05
C TYR A 105 -8.08 13.80 1.73
N GLU A 106 -8.70 12.74 1.23
CA GLU A 106 -8.35 12.19 -0.08
C GLU A 106 -8.56 13.24 -1.18
N ALA A 107 -9.76 13.86 -1.24
CA ALA A 107 -10.05 14.94 -2.18
C ALA A 107 -9.09 16.12 -2.05
N HIS A 108 -8.82 16.55 -0.82
CA HIS A 108 -7.90 17.64 -0.54
C HIS A 108 -6.49 17.36 -1.07
N TYR A 109 -5.93 16.18 -0.76
CA TYR A 109 -4.56 15.85 -1.17
C TYR A 109 -4.43 15.58 -2.66
N LEU A 110 -5.44 14.98 -3.31
CA LEU A 110 -5.43 14.83 -4.76
C LEU A 110 -5.40 16.19 -5.46
N ASN A 111 -6.26 17.13 -5.03
CA ASN A 111 -6.24 18.50 -5.55
C ASN A 111 -4.92 19.22 -5.26
N LEU A 112 -4.34 19.05 -4.08
CA LEU A 112 -3.03 19.61 -3.73
C LEU A 112 -1.94 19.11 -4.67
N LEU A 113 -1.86 17.79 -4.92
CA LEU A 113 -0.88 17.18 -5.80
C LEU A 113 -1.04 17.66 -7.25
N LEU A 114 -2.28 17.76 -7.75
CA LEU A 114 -2.58 18.31 -9.08
C LEU A 114 -2.13 19.77 -9.19
N ASN A 115 -2.41 20.59 -8.19
CA ASN A 115 -1.96 22.00 -8.14
C ASN A 115 -0.44 22.13 -8.08
N GLN A 116 0.25 21.17 -7.43
CA GLN A 116 1.72 21.08 -7.44
C GLN A 116 2.28 20.54 -8.75
N ARG A 117 1.41 20.17 -9.70
CA ARG A 117 1.77 19.62 -11.01
C ARG A 117 2.73 18.43 -10.89
N VAL A 118 2.43 17.50 -9.96
CA VAL A 118 3.19 16.25 -9.90
C VAL A 118 3.06 15.50 -11.23
N ASP A 119 4.11 14.77 -11.61
CA ASP A 119 4.16 14.09 -12.91
C ASP A 119 3.25 12.84 -12.95
N GLY A 120 2.88 12.31 -11.76
CA GLY A 120 1.95 11.20 -11.62
C GLY A 120 1.51 11.00 -10.18
N ILE A 121 0.42 10.27 -9.98
CA ILE A 121 -0.15 9.97 -8.65
C ILE A 121 -0.35 8.47 -8.49
N ILE A 122 0.10 7.92 -7.35
CA ILE A 122 -0.25 6.57 -6.89
C ILE A 122 -1.22 6.74 -5.72
N THR A 123 -2.34 6.02 -5.69
CA THR A 123 -3.34 6.20 -4.61
C THR A 123 -3.96 4.88 -4.16
N ALA A 124 -4.10 4.73 -2.84
CA ALA A 124 -4.92 3.70 -2.23
C ALA A 124 -6.29 4.31 -1.89
N ALA A 125 -7.28 4.07 -2.73
CA ALA A 125 -8.61 4.69 -2.64
C ALA A 125 -9.28 4.46 -1.28
N THR A 126 -9.85 5.51 -0.70
CA THR A 126 -10.47 5.48 0.63
C THR A 126 -11.91 4.96 0.58
N SER A 127 -12.61 5.09 -0.56
CA SER A 127 -14.02 4.66 -0.68
C SER A 127 -14.47 4.45 -2.12
N GLN A 128 -15.70 3.96 -2.25
CA GLN A 128 -16.47 3.89 -3.48
C GLN A 128 -17.79 4.66 -3.34
N PRO A 129 -18.26 5.41 -4.37
CA PRO A 129 -17.51 5.70 -5.61
C PRO A 129 -16.32 6.62 -5.35
N TRP A 130 -15.25 6.44 -6.11
CA TRP A 130 -14.07 7.30 -6.02
C TRP A 130 -14.44 8.74 -6.41
N ILE A 131 -13.81 9.71 -5.76
CA ILE A 131 -14.05 11.13 -5.99
C ILE A 131 -13.86 11.44 -7.47
N GLU A 132 -14.90 12.01 -8.11
CA GLU A 132 -14.79 12.51 -9.48
C GLU A 132 -13.88 13.75 -9.49
N LEU A 133 -12.60 13.53 -9.74
CA LEU A 133 -11.74 14.61 -10.20
C LEU A 133 -12.23 15.07 -11.57
N SER A 134 -12.17 16.38 -11.87
CA SER A 134 -12.61 16.85 -13.17
C SER A 134 -11.84 16.11 -14.28
N LYS A 135 -12.53 15.67 -15.32
CA LYS A 135 -11.92 14.93 -16.43
C LYS A 135 -10.72 15.68 -17.06
N ALA A 136 -10.72 17.00 -17.01
CA ALA A 136 -9.65 17.84 -17.54
C ALA A 136 -8.36 17.74 -16.69
N GLU A 137 -8.46 17.59 -15.38
CA GLU A 137 -7.31 17.48 -14.48
C GLU A 137 -6.70 16.10 -14.53
N VAL A 138 -7.54 15.06 -14.57
CA VAL A 138 -7.11 13.66 -14.66
C VAL A 138 -6.50 13.33 -16.03
N GLN A 139 -6.92 14.00 -17.11
CA GLN A 139 -6.37 13.74 -18.45
C GLN A 139 -4.90 14.16 -18.61
N GLN A 140 -4.37 15.01 -17.73
CA GLN A 140 -2.99 15.51 -17.81
C GLN A 140 -2.03 14.82 -16.84
N THR A 141 -2.54 14.22 -15.75
CA THR A 141 -1.72 13.58 -14.72
C THR A 141 -2.12 12.11 -14.58
N PRO A 142 -1.26 11.15 -14.94
CA PRO A 142 -1.58 9.73 -14.82
C PRO A 142 -1.78 9.34 -13.35
N ILE A 143 -2.77 8.45 -13.12
CA ILE A 143 -3.11 7.93 -11.80
C ILE A 143 -3.06 6.40 -11.84
N VAL A 144 -2.37 5.81 -10.86
CA VAL A 144 -2.31 4.36 -10.62
C VAL A 144 -2.93 4.08 -9.25
N PHE A 145 -3.92 3.21 -9.21
CA PHE A 145 -4.50 2.72 -7.96
C PHE A 145 -3.65 1.57 -7.43
N VAL A 146 -3.43 1.52 -6.13
CA VAL A 146 -2.68 0.47 -5.45
C VAL A 146 -3.46 -0.07 -4.24
N ASP A 147 -3.36 -1.36 -3.96
CA ASP A 147 -4.03 -2.05 -2.86
C ASP A 147 -5.55 -2.05 -3.00
N ARG A 148 -6.17 -0.88 -3.09
CA ARG A 148 -7.63 -0.68 -3.20
C ARG A 148 -8.00 -0.11 -4.54
N THR A 149 -9.15 -0.51 -5.03
CA THR A 149 -9.69 -0.06 -6.31
C THR A 149 -11.18 0.29 -6.17
N PHE A 150 -11.73 0.87 -7.21
CA PHE A 150 -13.16 1.10 -7.39
C PHE A 150 -13.62 0.44 -8.70
N ASP A 151 -14.93 0.34 -8.90
CA ASP A 151 -15.51 -0.34 -10.05
C ASP A 151 -15.34 0.46 -11.35
N ASN A 152 -14.09 0.51 -11.83
CA ASN A 152 -13.73 1.06 -13.14
C ASN A 152 -12.69 0.15 -13.80
N PRO A 153 -13.10 -0.64 -14.81
CA PRO A 153 -12.18 -1.58 -15.49
C PRO A 153 -11.08 -0.86 -16.28
N ASP A 154 -11.27 0.41 -16.62
CA ASP A 154 -10.29 1.19 -17.38
C ASP A 154 -9.21 1.81 -16.50
N SER A 155 -9.31 1.71 -15.17
CA SER A 155 -8.31 2.22 -14.24
C SER A 155 -7.01 1.41 -14.30
N TYR A 156 -5.88 2.10 -14.13
CA TYR A 156 -4.61 1.45 -13.86
C TYR A 156 -4.56 1.03 -12.40
N TYR A 157 -4.35 -0.25 -12.15
CA TYR A 157 -4.45 -0.82 -10.81
C TYR A 157 -3.40 -1.89 -10.56
N VAL A 158 -2.82 -1.86 -9.36
CA VAL A 158 -1.95 -2.90 -8.84
C VAL A 158 -2.46 -3.36 -7.48
N GLY A 159 -2.76 -4.64 -7.35
CA GLY A 159 -3.28 -5.21 -6.10
C GLY A 159 -2.97 -6.69 -5.95
N VAL A 160 -3.61 -7.33 -4.98
CA VAL A 160 -3.54 -8.77 -4.77
C VAL A 160 -4.91 -9.41 -4.98
N ASP A 161 -4.92 -10.73 -5.19
CA ASP A 161 -6.15 -11.51 -5.10
C ASP A 161 -6.56 -11.71 -3.64
N ASN A 162 -7.27 -10.70 -3.11
CA ASN A 162 -7.77 -10.69 -1.74
C ASN A 162 -8.72 -11.85 -1.46
N LYS A 163 -9.58 -12.18 -2.45
CA LYS A 163 -10.55 -13.26 -2.31
C LYS A 163 -9.85 -14.61 -2.19
N ALA A 164 -8.91 -14.90 -3.08
CA ALA A 164 -8.14 -16.14 -3.03
C ALA A 164 -7.28 -16.22 -1.76
N GLY A 165 -6.66 -15.11 -1.34
CA GLY A 165 -5.89 -15.06 -0.09
C GLY A 165 -6.74 -15.37 1.14
N ALA A 166 -7.90 -14.74 1.29
CA ALA A 166 -8.82 -15.00 2.40
C ALA A 166 -9.42 -16.40 2.36
N TYR A 167 -9.72 -16.89 1.16
CA TYR A 167 -10.15 -18.28 0.95
C TYR A 167 -9.09 -19.26 1.48
N GLN A 168 -7.83 -19.10 1.09
CA GLN A 168 -6.72 -19.97 1.53
C GLN A 168 -6.52 -19.91 3.07
N GLY A 169 -6.59 -18.70 3.66
CA GLY A 169 -6.47 -18.51 5.10
C GLY A 169 -7.59 -19.20 5.89
N THR A 170 -8.84 -19.06 5.42
CA THR A 170 -10.01 -19.71 6.01
C THR A 170 -9.98 -21.22 5.80
N GLN A 171 -9.61 -21.67 4.61
CA GLN A 171 -9.42 -23.10 4.32
C GLN A 171 -8.37 -23.75 5.23
N HIS A 172 -7.31 -23.01 5.57
CA HIS A 172 -6.34 -23.51 6.53
C HIS A 172 -6.95 -23.76 7.92
N LEU A 173 -7.82 -22.85 8.41
CA LEU A 173 -8.56 -23.06 9.66
C LEU A 173 -9.43 -24.33 9.59
N ILE A 174 -10.13 -24.52 8.46
CA ILE A 174 -10.95 -25.70 8.22
C ILE A 174 -10.10 -26.98 8.24
N PHE A 175 -8.95 -26.98 7.57
CA PHE A 175 -8.01 -28.11 7.59
C PHE A 175 -7.45 -28.41 8.98
N CYS A 176 -7.31 -27.41 9.85
CA CYS A 176 -6.95 -27.59 11.25
C CYS A 176 -8.10 -28.19 12.11
N GLY A 177 -9.25 -28.47 11.50
CA GLY A 177 -10.40 -29.12 12.13
C GLY A 177 -11.36 -28.18 12.86
N TYR A 178 -11.25 -26.86 12.67
CA TYR A 178 -12.20 -25.90 13.18
C TYR A 178 -13.49 -25.92 12.36
N LYS A 179 -14.64 -25.91 13.03
CA LYS A 179 -15.97 -25.91 12.41
C LYS A 179 -16.73 -24.61 12.67
N LYS A 180 -16.44 -23.95 13.78
CA LYS A 180 -17.00 -22.66 14.17
C LYS A 180 -15.94 -21.58 13.93
N ILE A 181 -16.02 -20.90 12.79
CA ILE A 181 -14.99 -19.93 12.37
C ILE A 181 -15.66 -18.57 12.23
N GLY A 182 -15.14 -17.57 12.92
CA GLY A 182 -15.57 -16.17 12.80
C GLY A 182 -14.62 -15.35 11.95
N ILE A 183 -14.98 -14.09 11.69
CA ILE A 183 -14.18 -13.11 10.98
C ILE A 183 -14.27 -11.71 11.60
N LEU A 184 -13.11 -11.07 11.81
CA LEU A 184 -13.06 -9.62 12.02
C LEU A 184 -12.97 -8.95 10.64
N ALA A 185 -14.13 -8.49 10.13
CA ALA A 185 -14.34 -8.26 8.70
C ALA A 185 -13.80 -6.90 8.19
N GLY A 186 -13.59 -5.93 9.07
CA GLY A 186 -13.22 -4.57 8.64
C GLY A 186 -14.40 -3.78 8.09
N LEU A 187 -14.12 -2.75 7.28
CA LEU A 187 -15.11 -1.82 6.74
C LEU A 187 -15.60 -2.27 5.36
N ASP A 188 -16.88 -2.48 5.22
CA ASP A 188 -17.53 -2.95 3.98
C ASP A 188 -17.35 -2.00 2.78
N ARG A 189 -17.16 -0.70 3.03
CA ARG A 189 -16.90 0.27 1.95
C ARG A 189 -15.59 0.06 1.21
N LEU A 190 -14.63 -0.71 1.76
CA LEU A 190 -13.33 -0.98 1.16
C LEU A 190 -13.36 -2.26 0.31
N SER A 191 -12.91 -2.18 -0.94
CA SER A 191 -12.89 -3.31 -1.87
C SER A 191 -12.15 -4.52 -1.29
N THR A 192 -10.96 -4.30 -0.72
CA THR A 192 -10.15 -5.35 -0.11
C THR A 192 -10.88 -6.10 1.01
N MET A 193 -11.65 -5.37 1.85
CA MET A 193 -12.38 -5.98 2.97
C MET A 193 -13.57 -6.81 2.48
N ARG A 194 -14.29 -6.35 1.46
CA ARG A 194 -15.38 -7.12 0.82
C ARG A 194 -14.85 -8.40 0.18
N GLU A 195 -13.79 -8.27 -0.63
CA GLU A 195 -13.18 -9.41 -1.31
C GLU A 195 -12.69 -10.48 -0.31
N ARG A 196 -12.08 -10.06 0.80
CA ARG A 196 -11.65 -10.98 1.87
C ARG A 196 -12.83 -11.64 2.57
N LEU A 197 -13.91 -10.90 2.83
CA LEU A 197 -15.15 -11.47 3.37
C LEU A 197 -15.76 -12.48 2.39
N ASP A 198 -15.77 -12.19 1.09
CA ASP A 198 -16.26 -13.12 0.07
C ASP A 198 -15.43 -14.40 0.03
N GLY A 199 -14.10 -14.30 0.15
CA GLY A 199 -13.19 -15.44 0.21
C GLY A 199 -13.44 -16.32 1.44
N TYR A 200 -13.64 -15.69 2.60
CA TYR A 200 -14.02 -16.39 3.84
C TYR A 200 -15.36 -17.12 3.69
N CYS A 201 -16.39 -16.45 3.20
CA CYS A 201 -17.71 -17.05 2.99
C CYS A 201 -17.64 -18.23 2.01
N GLN A 202 -16.91 -18.06 0.91
CA GLN A 202 -16.76 -19.11 -0.11
C GLN A 202 -16.06 -20.36 0.48
N ALA A 203 -15.00 -20.18 1.27
CA ALA A 203 -14.29 -21.31 1.89
C ALA A 203 -15.17 -22.13 2.84
N LEU A 204 -16.03 -21.46 3.63
CA LEU A 204 -16.99 -22.13 4.50
C LEU A 204 -18.06 -22.89 3.70
N GLN A 205 -18.61 -22.25 2.67
CA GLN A 205 -19.63 -22.85 1.79
C GLN A 205 -19.08 -24.11 1.10
N ASP A 206 -17.88 -24.06 0.53
CA ASP A 206 -17.24 -25.18 -0.17
C ASP A 206 -16.95 -26.37 0.79
N ALA A 207 -16.74 -26.06 2.07
CA ALA A 207 -16.55 -27.08 3.12
C ALA A 207 -17.87 -27.57 3.72
N GLY A 208 -19.03 -27.07 3.27
CA GLY A 208 -20.33 -27.40 3.85
C GLY A 208 -20.55 -26.88 5.27
N LEU A 209 -19.79 -25.86 5.68
CA LEU A 209 -19.90 -25.21 7.00
C LEU A 209 -20.83 -24.00 6.94
N PRO A 210 -21.61 -23.72 7.99
CA PRO A 210 -22.50 -22.58 8.01
C PRO A 210 -21.73 -21.25 8.13
N VAL A 211 -22.18 -20.25 7.38
CA VAL A 211 -21.77 -18.86 7.57
C VAL A 211 -22.65 -18.25 8.65
N ASN A 212 -22.15 -18.14 9.89
CA ASN A 212 -22.88 -17.50 10.99
C ASN A 212 -22.67 -15.99 10.92
N LYS A 213 -23.75 -15.23 10.69
CA LYS A 213 -23.73 -13.78 10.59
C LYS A 213 -23.30 -13.08 11.89
N GLU A 214 -23.59 -13.70 13.04
CA GLU A 214 -23.19 -13.16 14.35
C GLU A 214 -21.67 -13.18 14.55
N TRP A 215 -20.94 -14.05 13.85
CA TRP A 215 -19.47 -14.13 13.89
C TRP A 215 -18.77 -13.28 12.82
N ILE A 216 -19.52 -12.54 12.00
CA ILE A 216 -18.97 -11.55 11.09
C ILE A 216 -18.98 -10.20 11.81
N ILE A 217 -17.83 -9.77 12.33
CA ILE A 217 -17.74 -8.56 13.15
C ILE A 217 -17.16 -7.41 12.30
N PRO A 218 -18.01 -6.44 11.87
CA PRO A 218 -17.53 -5.22 11.22
C PRO A 218 -16.65 -4.41 12.19
N SER A 219 -15.54 -3.86 11.69
CA SER A 219 -14.54 -3.24 12.57
C SER A 219 -13.85 -2.07 11.89
N GLN A 220 -13.50 -1.03 12.65
CA GLN A 220 -12.58 0.00 12.19
C GLN A 220 -11.18 -0.60 12.02
N LEU A 221 -10.45 -0.24 10.95
CA LEU A 221 -9.11 -0.78 10.65
C LEU A 221 -8.05 -0.15 11.56
N SER A 222 -8.17 -0.36 12.85
CA SER A 222 -7.30 0.17 13.88
C SER A 222 -7.07 -0.86 15.00
N VAL A 223 -6.08 -0.62 15.84
CA VAL A 223 -5.82 -1.46 17.02
C VAL A 223 -7.04 -1.46 17.97
N ASP A 224 -7.64 -0.29 18.21
CA ASP A 224 -8.83 -0.19 19.06
C ASP A 224 -10.03 -0.90 18.44
N GLY A 225 -10.19 -0.80 17.11
CA GLY A 225 -11.21 -1.54 16.36
C GLY A 225 -11.07 -3.05 16.52
N GLY A 226 -9.83 -3.56 16.47
CA GLY A 226 -9.52 -4.97 16.71
C GLY A 226 -9.83 -5.43 18.14
N ARG A 227 -9.52 -4.61 19.14
CA ARG A 227 -9.88 -4.86 20.54
C ARG A 227 -11.39 -4.96 20.73
N GLN A 228 -12.11 -3.94 20.22
CA GLN A 228 -13.57 -3.91 20.34
C GLN A 228 -14.23 -5.07 19.61
N ALA A 229 -13.74 -5.41 18.42
CA ALA A 229 -14.28 -6.53 17.64
C ALA A 229 -14.09 -7.86 18.35
N MET A 230 -12.89 -8.12 18.93
CA MET A 230 -12.63 -9.34 19.69
C MET A 230 -13.49 -9.41 20.95
N ARG A 231 -13.65 -8.31 21.68
CA ARG A 231 -14.55 -8.22 22.84
C ARG A 231 -16.00 -8.53 22.45
N THR A 232 -16.47 -7.96 21.35
CA THR A 232 -17.82 -8.22 20.82
C THR A 232 -17.99 -9.70 20.48
N LEU A 233 -17.00 -10.31 19.82
CA LEU A 233 -17.04 -11.72 19.44
C LEU A 233 -17.16 -12.64 20.66
N PHE A 234 -16.43 -12.36 21.73
CA PHE A 234 -16.43 -13.16 22.96
C PHE A 234 -17.52 -12.79 23.99
N SER A 235 -18.29 -11.73 23.75
CA SER A 235 -19.48 -11.41 24.55
C SER A 235 -20.71 -12.19 24.11
N GLN A 236 -20.65 -12.94 23.02
CA GLN A 236 -21.75 -13.73 22.50
C GLN A 236 -21.90 -15.04 23.30
N LEU A 237 -23.13 -15.59 23.32
CA LEU A 237 -23.41 -16.86 23.99
C LEU A 237 -22.77 -18.06 23.28
N ASP A 238 -22.68 -18.01 21.95
CA ASP A 238 -22.00 -19.00 21.12
C ASP A 238 -20.80 -18.37 20.45
N THR A 239 -19.60 -18.72 20.90
CA THR A 239 -18.34 -18.19 20.40
C THR A 239 -17.71 -19.13 19.35
N PRO A 240 -16.99 -18.58 18.35
CA PRO A 240 -16.29 -19.39 17.38
C PRO A 240 -15.06 -20.06 18.01
N GLU A 241 -14.62 -21.18 17.42
CA GLU A 241 -13.39 -21.91 17.79
C GLU A 241 -12.14 -21.31 17.15
N ALA A 242 -12.32 -20.54 16.06
CA ALA A 242 -11.25 -19.87 15.35
C ALA A 242 -11.74 -18.59 14.71
N VAL A 243 -10.80 -17.69 14.41
CA VAL A 243 -11.11 -16.40 13.77
C VAL A 243 -10.13 -16.12 12.64
N PHE A 244 -10.68 -15.69 11.50
CA PHE A 244 -9.92 -15.05 10.43
C PHE A 244 -9.95 -13.53 10.62
N ILE A 245 -8.79 -12.88 10.60
CA ILE A 245 -8.68 -11.45 10.88
C ILE A 245 -8.18 -10.72 9.63
N ASN A 246 -8.95 -9.75 9.17
CA ASN A 246 -8.82 -9.16 7.84
C ASN A 246 -7.58 -8.26 7.64
N ASN A 247 -6.91 -7.78 8.70
CA ASN A 247 -5.64 -7.06 8.55
C ASN A 247 -4.79 -7.09 9.83
N ASN A 248 -3.57 -6.58 9.71
CA ASN A 248 -2.57 -6.51 10.77
C ASN A 248 -2.97 -5.68 11.99
N LEU A 249 -3.59 -4.50 11.80
CA LEU A 249 -3.99 -3.64 12.92
C LEU A 249 -5.13 -4.25 13.74
N LEU A 250 -6.11 -4.84 13.06
CA LEU A 250 -7.15 -5.63 13.75
C LEU A 250 -6.56 -6.80 14.51
N THR A 251 -5.56 -7.46 13.92
CA THR A 251 -4.88 -8.60 14.57
C THR A 251 -4.14 -8.17 15.83
N LEU A 252 -3.40 -7.07 15.77
CA LEU A 252 -2.72 -6.54 16.96
C LEU A 252 -3.72 -6.18 18.05
N GLY A 253 -4.83 -5.52 17.69
CA GLY A 253 -5.90 -5.20 18.63
C GLY A 253 -6.55 -6.44 19.22
N ALA A 254 -6.84 -7.44 18.40
CA ALA A 254 -7.40 -8.72 18.83
C ALA A 254 -6.49 -9.45 19.85
N LEU A 255 -5.19 -9.51 19.59
CA LEU A 255 -4.22 -10.12 20.51
C LEU A 255 -4.13 -9.37 21.85
N LEU A 256 -4.17 -8.04 21.82
CA LEU A 256 -4.19 -7.23 23.06
C LEU A 256 -5.45 -7.53 23.87
N GLU A 257 -6.62 -7.59 23.23
CA GLU A 257 -7.87 -7.91 23.92
C GLU A 257 -7.91 -9.34 24.46
N MET A 258 -7.43 -10.31 23.69
CA MET A 258 -7.30 -11.70 24.16
C MET A 258 -6.49 -11.78 25.45
N ARG A 259 -5.38 -11.05 25.52
CA ARG A 259 -4.56 -11.00 26.73
C ARG A 259 -5.32 -10.45 27.93
N GLU A 260 -6.15 -9.42 27.74
CA GLU A 260 -6.99 -8.83 28.81
C GLU A 260 -8.11 -9.77 29.24
N LEU A 261 -8.68 -10.54 28.30
CA LEU A 261 -9.70 -11.55 28.57
C LEU A 261 -9.13 -12.86 29.12
N GLY A 262 -7.80 -13.00 29.18
CA GLY A 262 -7.15 -14.24 29.62
C GLY A 262 -7.28 -15.39 28.61
N LEU A 263 -7.52 -15.10 27.32
CA LEU A 263 -7.64 -16.09 26.26
C LEU A 263 -6.27 -16.47 25.69
N GLU A 264 -6.05 -17.74 25.51
CA GLU A 264 -4.83 -18.30 24.94
C GLU A 264 -5.05 -18.74 23.49
N CYS A 265 -4.18 -18.25 22.59
CA CYS A 265 -4.21 -18.68 21.20
C CYS A 265 -3.96 -20.19 21.10
N THR A 266 -4.66 -20.87 20.20
CA THR A 266 -4.74 -22.33 19.97
C THR A 266 -5.50 -23.12 21.02
N LYS A 267 -5.46 -22.73 22.27
CA LYS A 267 -6.19 -23.40 23.35
C LYS A 267 -7.66 -23.01 23.35
N ASP A 268 -7.92 -21.70 23.40
CA ASP A 268 -9.27 -21.13 23.45
C ASP A 268 -9.77 -20.73 22.07
N ILE A 269 -8.89 -20.21 21.20
CA ILE A 269 -9.24 -19.79 19.84
C ILE A 269 -8.05 -19.94 18.87
N GLY A 270 -8.30 -20.47 17.67
CA GLY A 270 -7.34 -20.48 16.57
C GLY A 270 -7.36 -19.15 15.80
N ILE A 271 -6.22 -18.71 15.27
CA ILE A 271 -6.09 -17.44 14.56
C ILE A 271 -5.38 -17.62 13.22
N VAL A 272 -5.97 -17.06 12.17
CA VAL A 272 -5.27 -16.73 10.91
C VAL A 272 -5.49 -15.25 10.62
N SER A 273 -4.43 -14.54 10.31
CA SER A 273 -4.46 -13.10 10.00
C SER A 273 -4.13 -12.84 8.54
N PHE A 274 -4.68 -11.78 7.98
CA PHE A 274 -4.15 -11.18 6.77
C PHE A 274 -3.02 -10.21 7.13
N ASP A 275 -2.00 -10.11 6.29
CA ASP A 275 -0.74 -9.39 6.43
C ASP A 275 0.28 -10.10 7.35
N ASP A 276 1.54 -10.12 6.91
CA ASP A 276 2.66 -10.69 7.64
C ASP A 276 3.66 -9.60 8.04
N HIS A 277 3.70 -9.30 9.32
CA HIS A 277 4.68 -8.37 9.89
C HIS A 277 5.65 -9.08 10.82
N PRO A 278 6.86 -8.52 11.04
CA PRO A 278 7.87 -9.15 11.88
C PRO A 278 7.36 -9.58 13.26
N TRP A 279 6.46 -8.82 13.88
CA TRP A 279 5.89 -9.18 15.18
C TRP A 279 4.99 -10.43 15.14
N ALA A 280 4.40 -10.77 13.99
CA ALA A 280 3.59 -11.98 13.84
C ALA A 280 4.45 -13.25 13.97
N ALA A 281 5.72 -13.19 13.58
CA ALA A 281 6.65 -14.28 13.72
C ALA A 281 7.19 -14.47 15.15
N VAL A 282 7.15 -13.42 15.98
CA VAL A 282 7.66 -13.43 17.36
C VAL A 282 6.56 -13.38 18.40
N SER A 283 5.29 -13.35 18.00
CA SER A 283 4.14 -13.51 18.91
C SER A 283 4.16 -14.90 19.57
N CYS A 284 3.44 -15.06 20.64
CA CYS A 284 3.34 -16.34 21.35
C CYS A 284 1.88 -16.83 21.38
N PRO A 285 1.56 -17.89 20.59
CA PRO A 285 2.40 -18.54 19.56
C PRO A 285 2.59 -17.66 18.30
N PRO A 286 3.59 -17.97 17.44
CA PRO A 286 3.76 -17.32 16.16
C PRO A 286 2.53 -17.48 15.26
N LEU A 287 2.09 -16.38 14.62
CA LEU A 287 0.84 -16.34 13.87
C LEU A 287 0.98 -16.92 12.45
N THR A 288 0.03 -17.78 12.09
CA THR A 288 -0.24 -18.17 10.70
C THR A 288 -0.90 -16.99 10.01
N VAL A 289 -0.38 -16.60 8.85
CA VAL A 289 -0.83 -15.41 8.15
C VAL A 289 -0.94 -15.62 6.65
N VAL A 290 -1.77 -14.81 5.99
CA VAL A 290 -1.80 -14.61 4.55
C VAL A 290 -0.92 -13.41 4.23
N ARG A 291 0.25 -13.67 3.63
CA ARG A 291 1.25 -12.65 3.29
C ARG A 291 0.96 -12.06 1.93
N GLN A 292 0.92 -10.74 1.86
CA GLN A 292 0.95 -10.00 0.61
C GLN A 292 2.39 -9.74 0.18
N PRO A 293 2.69 -9.71 -1.13
CA PRO A 293 4.00 -9.28 -1.64
C PRO A 293 4.09 -7.74 -1.68
N THR A 294 3.96 -7.08 -0.52
CA THR A 294 3.72 -5.63 -0.36
C THR A 294 4.76 -4.78 -1.07
N ARG A 295 6.04 -5.15 -0.94
CA ARG A 295 7.13 -4.43 -1.62
C ARG A 295 7.04 -4.53 -3.14
N LYS A 296 6.65 -5.69 -3.67
CA LYS A 296 6.41 -5.88 -5.12
C LYS A 296 5.20 -5.10 -5.61
N LEU A 297 4.16 -4.94 -4.78
CA LEU A 297 3.03 -4.05 -5.09
C LEU A 297 3.51 -2.62 -5.33
N GLY A 298 4.35 -2.09 -4.43
CA GLY A 298 4.95 -0.77 -4.57
C GLY A 298 5.81 -0.64 -5.83
N GLN A 299 6.66 -1.64 -6.10
CA GLN A 299 7.50 -1.68 -7.31
C GLN A 299 6.66 -1.65 -8.58
N ALA A 300 5.66 -2.54 -8.69
CA ALA A 300 4.78 -2.61 -9.85
C ALA A 300 3.97 -1.32 -10.08
N ALA A 301 3.47 -0.70 -9.00
CA ALA A 301 2.78 0.58 -9.09
C ALA A 301 3.71 1.71 -9.59
N ALA A 302 4.96 1.73 -9.13
CA ALA A 302 5.96 2.69 -9.56
C ALA A 302 6.42 2.46 -11.00
N GLU A 303 6.58 1.23 -11.44
CA GLU A 303 6.89 0.89 -12.84
C GLU A 303 5.76 1.31 -13.78
N MET A 304 4.52 1.04 -13.37
CA MET A 304 3.32 1.41 -14.12
C MET A 304 3.19 2.95 -14.24
N ILE A 305 3.35 3.70 -13.15
CA ILE A 305 3.26 5.17 -13.20
C ILE A 305 4.38 5.77 -14.04
N LEU A 306 5.62 5.23 -13.97
CA LEU A 306 6.74 5.68 -14.82
C LEU A 306 6.50 5.39 -16.31
N ALA A 307 5.87 4.26 -16.64
CA ALA A 307 5.50 3.96 -18.01
C ALA A 307 4.51 5.00 -18.55
N LEU A 308 3.48 5.34 -17.76
CA LEU A 308 2.48 6.34 -18.11
C LEU A 308 3.08 7.75 -18.23
N ILE A 309 3.92 8.17 -17.27
CA ILE A 309 4.61 9.47 -17.31
C ILE A 309 5.47 9.60 -18.59
N ASN A 310 6.05 8.50 -19.06
CA ASN A 310 6.93 8.51 -20.22
C ASN A 310 6.25 8.10 -21.53
N ASP A 311 4.91 8.10 -21.57
CA ASP A 311 4.12 7.71 -22.73
C ASP A 311 4.51 6.34 -23.30
N ARG A 312 4.95 5.42 -22.42
CA ARG A 312 5.28 4.04 -22.79
C ARG A 312 4.04 3.16 -22.67
N PRO A 313 3.92 2.14 -23.52
CA PRO A 313 2.81 1.20 -23.41
C PRO A 313 2.87 0.45 -22.07
N VAL A 314 1.75 0.37 -21.39
CA VAL A 314 1.54 -0.46 -20.19
C VAL A 314 0.99 -1.81 -20.70
N ALA A 315 1.69 -2.90 -20.37
CA ALA A 315 1.33 -4.23 -20.86
C ALA A 315 -0.07 -4.67 -20.34
N GLU A 316 -0.32 -4.44 -19.07
CA GLU A 316 -1.59 -4.76 -18.41
C GLU A 316 -2.03 -3.58 -17.54
N ARG A 317 -3.29 -3.14 -17.71
CA ARG A 317 -3.85 -2.07 -16.88
C ARG A 317 -4.08 -2.49 -15.44
N ARG A 318 -4.28 -3.78 -15.22
CA ARG A 318 -4.55 -4.36 -13.89
C ARG A 318 -3.56 -5.48 -13.61
N VAL A 319 -2.69 -5.27 -12.65
CA VAL A 319 -1.70 -6.24 -12.18
C VAL A 319 -2.18 -6.78 -10.84
N ILE A 320 -2.46 -8.08 -10.79
CA ILE A 320 -2.91 -8.77 -9.58
C ILE A 320 -1.82 -9.76 -9.17
N LEU A 321 -1.28 -9.58 -7.98
CA LEU A 321 -0.25 -10.46 -7.43
C LEU A 321 -0.87 -11.48 -6.47
N ASP A 322 -0.25 -12.66 -6.39
CA ASP A 322 -0.71 -13.72 -5.50
C ASP A 322 -0.30 -13.46 -4.05
N CYS A 323 -1.18 -13.85 -3.12
CA CYS A 323 -0.87 -13.95 -1.70
C CYS A 323 -0.28 -15.33 -1.38
N GLU A 324 0.49 -15.41 -0.29
CA GLU A 324 1.10 -16.64 0.21
C GLU A 324 0.61 -16.92 1.63
N ILE A 325 0.19 -18.17 1.93
CA ILE A 325 -0.09 -18.57 3.30
C ILE A 325 1.21 -18.99 4.01
N VAL A 326 1.58 -18.28 5.06
CA VAL A 326 2.72 -18.58 5.91
C VAL A 326 2.23 -19.29 7.16
N LYS A 327 2.35 -20.60 7.17
CA LYS A 327 1.88 -21.47 8.28
C LYS A 327 2.84 -21.38 9.46
N ARG A 328 2.30 -21.09 10.64
CA ARG A 328 3.02 -21.04 11.93
C ARG A 328 2.22 -21.82 12.98
N GLN A 329 2.16 -21.32 14.21
CA GLN A 329 1.68 -22.10 15.37
C GLN A 329 0.37 -21.59 15.98
N SER A 330 -0.32 -20.64 15.35
CA SER A 330 -1.56 -20.03 15.88
C SER A 330 -2.85 -20.83 15.59
N CYS A 331 -2.71 -22.03 15.02
CA CYS A 331 -3.79 -22.96 14.77
C CYS A 331 -3.45 -24.32 15.38
N ARG A 332 -4.46 -25.14 15.68
CA ARG A 332 -4.26 -26.53 16.13
C ARG A 332 -3.36 -27.26 15.14
N SER A 333 -2.49 -28.13 15.64
CA SER A 333 -1.71 -29.02 14.78
C SER A 333 -2.66 -29.96 14.05
N ILE A 334 -2.48 -30.08 12.73
CA ILE A 334 -3.18 -31.12 11.95
C ILE A 334 -2.74 -32.46 12.48
N LYS A 335 -3.63 -33.21 13.16
CA LYS A 335 -3.35 -34.59 13.52
C LYS A 335 -3.07 -35.35 12.24
N SER A 336 -1.91 -35.94 12.11
CA SER A 336 -1.59 -36.78 10.98
C SER A 336 -2.65 -37.89 10.90
N THR A 337 -3.10 -38.21 9.69
CA THR A 337 -4.11 -39.27 9.43
C THR A 337 -3.73 -40.63 10.06
N GLN A 338 -2.50 -40.80 10.57
CA GLN A 338 -2.02 -42.01 11.28
C GLN A 338 -2.46 -42.09 12.74
N GLU A 339 -2.95 -41.00 13.36
CA GLU A 339 -3.46 -41.07 14.76
C GLU A 339 -4.98 -41.33 14.86
N LEU A 340 -5.69 -41.30 13.73
CA LEU A 340 -7.14 -41.61 13.65
C LEU A 340 -7.44 -43.09 13.41
N ILE A 341 -6.39 -43.93 13.31
CA ILE A 341 -6.50 -45.40 13.06
C ILE A 341 -6.02 -46.21 14.29
N LYS A 342 -5.96 -45.59 15.45
CA LYS A 342 -5.73 -46.32 16.70
C LYS A 342 -6.97 -46.34 17.59
#